data_eba6a8abed4a724a6ad8eba226f3db3f
#
_entry.id   eba6a8abed4a724a6ad8eba226f3db3f
#
_cell.length_a   1.000
_cell.length_b   1.000
_cell.length_c   1.000
_cell.angle_alpha   90.00
_cell.angle_beta   90.00
_cell.angle_gamma   90.00
#
_symmetry.space_group_name_H-M   'P 1'
#
loop_
_entity.id
_entity.type
_entity.pdbx_description
1 polymer ?
#
loop_
_entity_poly.entity_id
_entity_poly.type
_entity_poly.pdbx_seq_one_letter_code
_entity_poly.pdbx_strand_id
1 'polypeptide(L)'
;MFVILFIVVSLAVASLLGLLAIFSVYVGYLHWKYSHIPSPKRDNFFLGHIPLISRELERGKIMDEVVDELHRIHGSVMLIWLYHKPLVFLSDPELARKCLVTLNLPKNPFSYTSLGFTFGQRMAGNGLVTQMDHGVWQKRRTVLNPAFHRRHLMNFMSAFNNSCDLFLSKLDEMADGKTVVDMAQEFSRVTLDVIGKVQYAKRFACH
;
A
#
# COMPACT_ATOMS: atom_id res chain seq x y z
N MET A 1 33.75 26.22 33.79
CA MET A 1 32.53 26.06 32.98
C MET A 1 32.84 25.64 31.54
N PHE A 2 33.69 26.30 30.78
CA PHE A 2 34.04 25.98 29.39
C PHE A 2 34.65 24.59 29.20
N VAL A 3 35.54 24.13 30.08
CA VAL A 3 36.18 22.80 29.98
C VAL A 3 35.16 21.67 30.14
N ILE A 4 34.21 21.78 31.07
CA ILE A 4 33.16 20.80 31.30
C ILE A 4 32.25 20.74 30.07
N LEU A 5 31.87 21.89 29.53
CA LEU A 5 31.05 21.96 28.30
C LEU A 5 31.77 21.30 27.12
N PHE A 6 33.06 21.55 26.95
CA PHE A 6 33.87 20.96 25.89
C PHE A 6 33.92 19.42 26.01
N ILE A 7 34.13 18.90 27.22
CA ILE A 7 34.14 17.44 27.49
C ILE A 7 32.78 16.84 27.16
N VAL A 8 31.68 17.45 27.60
CA VAL A 8 30.31 16.96 27.34
C VAL A 8 30.02 16.92 25.83
N VAL A 9 30.37 17.99 25.11
CA VAL A 9 30.18 18.05 23.65
C VAL A 9 31.03 16.98 22.94
N SER A 10 32.28 16.83 23.33
CA SER A 10 33.18 15.81 22.74
C SER A 10 32.66 14.38 22.97
N LEU A 11 32.15 14.07 24.17
CA LEU A 11 31.52 12.79 24.46
C LEU A 11 30.24 12.57 23.66
N ALA A 12 29.41 13.60 23.50
CA ALA A 12 28.20 13.53 22.70
C ALA A 12 28.51 13.29 21.21
N VAL A 13 29.52 13.96 20.66
CA VAL A 13 29.97 13.76 19.28
C VAL A 13 30.55 12.35 19.10
N ALA A 14 31.39 11.90 20.03
CA ALA A 14 31.96 10.56 19.98
C ALA A 14 30.89 9.47 20.05
N SER A 15 29.88 9.63 20.91
CA SER A 15 28.75 8.70 20.99
C SER A 15 27.90 8.69 19.70
N LEU A 16 27.66 9.86 19.11
CA LEU A 16 26.93 9.97 17.83
C LEU A 16 27.68 9.27 16.68
N LEU A 17 28.99 9.50 16.61
CA LEU A 17 29.84 8.83 15.60
C LEU A 17 29.87 7.32 15.82
N GLY A 18 29.92 6.85 17.06
CA GLY A 18 29.81 5.44 17.39
C GLY A 18 28.49 4.82 16.93
N LEU A 19 27.37 5.50 17.19
CA LEU A 19 26.04 5.05 16.73
C LEU A 19 25.94 5.01 15.21
N LEU A 20 26.47 6.02 14.52
CA LEU A 20 26.51 6.06 13.06
C LEU A 20 27.37 4.92 12.48
N ALA A 21 28.51 4.60 13.11
CA ALA A 21 29.34 3.49 12.69
C ALA A 21 28.62 2.14 12.86
N ILE A 22 28.00 1.90 14.01
CA ILE A 22 27.17 0.70 14.27
C ILE A 22 26.05 0.59 13.25
N PHE A 23 25.34 1.68 12.99
CA PHE A 23 24.25 1.72 12.01
C PHE A 23 24.76 1.42 10.59
N SER A 24 25.92 1.98 10.21
CA SER A 24 26.55 1.72 8.90
C SER A 24 26.92 0.25 8.74
N VAL A 25 27.49 -0.38 9.76
CA VAL A 25 27.81 -1.82 9.76
C VAL A 25 26.53 -2.64 9.63
N TYR A 26 25.48 -2.29 10.36
CA TYR A 26 24.18 -2.96 10.27
C TYR A 26 23.58 -2.86 8.86
N VAL A 27 23.57 -1.68 8.24
CA VAL A 27 23.10 -1.48 6.87
C VAL A 27 23.95 -2.27 5.87
N GLY A 28 25.27 -2.26 6.03
CA GLY A 28 26.20 -3.07 5.22
C GLY A 28 25.92 -4.58 5.32
N TYR A 29 25.68 -5.06 6.53
CA TYR A 29 25.27 -6.45 6.76
C TYR A 29 23.96 -6.79 6.05
N LEU A 30 22.94 -5.92 6.11
CA LEU A 30 21.69 -6.15 5.40
C LEU A 30 21.90 -6.19 3.88
N HIS A 31 22.71 -5.29 3.35
CA HIS A 31 23.05 -5.27 1.93
C HIS A 31 23.77 -6.56 1.49
N TRP A 32 24.67 -7.08 2.31
CA TRP A 32 25.32 -8.35 2.04
C TRP A 32 24.34 -9.53 2.12
N LYS A 33 23.51 -9.57 3.17
CA LYS A 33 22.53 -10.64 3.42
C LYS A 33 21.57 -10.83 2.24
N TYR A 34 21.12 -9.74 1.62
CA TYR A 34 20.13 -9.78 0.53
C TYR A 34 20.74 -9.58 -0.87
N SER A 35 22.06 -9.62 -1.00
CA SER A 35 22.78 -9.41 -2.27
C SER A 35 22.45 -10.43 -3.35
N HIS A 36 21.93 -11.60 -2.97
CA HIS A 36 21.53 -12.67 -3.88
C HIS A 36 20.20 -12.39 -4.63
N ILE A 37 19.43 -11.38 -4.19
CA ILE A 37 18.17 -11.00 -4.85
C ILE A 37 18.45 -9.94 -5.89
N PRO A 38 17.97 -10.09 -7.15
CA PRO A 38 18.13 -9.07 -8.19
C PRO A 38 17.64 -7.69 -7.72
N SER A 39 18.42 -6.67 -7.96
CA SER A 39 18.12 -5.32 -7.48
C SER A 39 18.73 -4.29 -8.43
N PRO A 40 18.09 -3.15 -8.69
CA PRO A 40 18.72 -2.03 -9.35
C PRO A 40 20.00 -1.59 -8.63
N LYS A 41 20.89 -0.91 -9.34
CA LYS A 41 22.04 -0.29 -8.70
C LYS A 41 21.57 0.79 -7.74
N ARG A 42 22.02 0.71 -6.49
CA ARG A 42 21.68 1.71 -5.46
C ARG A 42 22.40 3.02 -5.74
N ASP A 43 21.65 4.11 -5.70
CA ASP A 43 22.23 5.46 -5.85
C ASP A 43 22.91 5.93 -4.55
N ASN A 44 22.42 5.47 -3.40
CA ASN A 44 22.90 5.90 -2.09
C ASN A 44 22.93 4.74 -1.10
N PHE A 45 23.95 4.71 -0.23
CA PHE A 45 24.13 3.65 0.76
C PHE A 45 23.01 3.65 1.82
N PHE A 46 22.60 4.82 2.31
CA PHE A 46 21.58 4.95 3.36
C PHE A 46 20.16 5.13 2.81
N LEU A 47 20.02 5.84 1.70
CA LEU A 47 18.71 6.13 1.10
C LEU A 47 18.22 5.01 0.17
N GLY A 48 19.11 4.11 -0.23
CA GLY A 48 18.78 3.01 -1.13
C GLY A 48 18.41 3.50 -2.54
N HIS A 49 17.19 3.17 -3.00
CA HIS A 49 16.67 3.55 -4.31
C HIS A 49 15.74 4.76 -4.30
N ILE A 50 15.59 5.45 -3.15
CA ILE A 50 14.74 6.65 -3.06
C ILE A 50 15.15 7.70 -4.09
N PRO A 51 16.45 8.03 -4.31
CA PRO A 51 16.82 9.01 -5.32
C PRO A 51 16.45 8.59 -6.74
N LEU A 52 16.57 7.30 -7.07
CA LEU A 52 16.15 6.75 -8.36
C LEU A 52 14.64 6.93 -8.55
N ILE A 53 13.84 6.53 -7.57
CA ILE A 53 12.38 6.64 -7.62
C ILE A 53 11.96 8.11 -7.73
N SER A 54 12.52 9.00 -6.92
CA SER A 54 12.20 10.43 -6.96
C SER A 54 12.45 11.05 -8.33
N ARG A 55 13.59 10.72 -8.96
CA ARG A 55 13.91 11.21 -10.32
C ARG A 55 12.88 10.77 -11.37
N GLU A 56 12.43 9.52 -11.30
CA GLU A 56 11.44 9.03 -12.27
C GLU A 56 10.05 9.66 -12.04
N LEU A 57 9.66 9.87 -10.78
CA LEU A 57 8.44 10.58 -10.44
C LEU A 57 8.48 12.06 -10.88
N GLU A 58 9.63 12.75 -10.71
CA GLU A 58 9.84 14.12 -11.18
C GLU A 58 9.77 14.24 -12.71
N ARG A 59 10.06 13.16 -13.44
CA ARG A 59 9.89 13.05 -14.90
C ARG A 59 8.43 12.83 -15.32
N GLY A 60 7.50 12.80 -14.37
CA GLY A 60 6.08 12.63 -14.61
C GLY A 60 5.60 11.18 -14.66
N LYS A 61 6.47 10.19 -14.40
CA LYS A 61 6.04 8.79 -14.28
C LYS A 61 5.28 8.57 -12.97
N ILE A 62 4.33 7.65 -13.00
CA ILE A 62 3.69 7.15 -11.78
C ILE A 62 4.49 5.97 -11.20
N MET A 63 4.29 5.67 -9.92
CA MET A 63 5.04 4.63 -9.21
C MET A 63 4.93 3.26 -9.89
N ASP A 64 3.74 2.92 -10.41
CA ASP A 64 3.49 1.63 -11.04
C ASP A 64 4.29 1.46 -12.34
N GLU A 65 4.46 2.54 -13.13
CA GLU A 65 5.30 2.54 -14.33
C GLU A 65 6.77 2.31 -13.99
N VAL A 66 7.25 2.98 -12.93
CA VAL A 66 8.63 2.81 -12.45
C VAL A 66 8.88 1.37 -12.01
N VAL A 67 7.96 0.80 -11.24
CA VAL A 67 8.07 -0.60 -10.77
C VAL A 67 8.01 -1.58 -11.94
N ASP A 68 7.12 -1.37 -12.93
CA ASP A 68 7.00 -2.22 -14.12
C ASP A 68 8.29 -2.20 -14.97
N GLU A 69 8.86 -1.02 -15.22
CA GLU A 69 10.14 -0.91 -15.91
C GLU A 69 11.27 -1.64 -15.18
N LEU A 70 11.33 -1.50 -13.87
CA LEU A 70 12.33 -2.20 -13.06
C LEU A 70 12.14 -3.72 -13.12
N HIS A 71 10.91 -4.22 -13.14
CA HIS A 71 10.62 -5.64 -13.32
C HIS A 71 11.05 -6.15 -14.70
N ARG A 72 10.87 -5.37 -15.76
CA ARG A 72 11.34 -5.75 -17.11
C ARG A 72 12.86 -5.92 -17.18
N ILE A 73 13.60 -5.13 -16.40
CA ILE A 73 15.08 -5.17 -16.38
C ILE A 73 15.58 -6.26 -15.42
N HIS A 74 15.00 -6.39 -14.24
CA HIS A 74 15.54 -7.21 -13.15
C HIS A 74 14.81 -8.53 -12.93
N GLY A 75 13.70 -8.77 -13.65
CA GLY A 75 12.91 -10.00 -13.57
C GLY A 75 11.72 -9.91 -12.61
N SER A 76 11.01 -11.02 -12.48
CA SER A 76 9.75 -11.09 -11.73
C SER A 76 9.89 -11.01 -10.22
N VAL A 77 11.10 -11.17 -9.71
CA VAL A 77 11.43 -11.01 -8.28
C VAL A 77 12.55 -10.01 -8.18
N MET A 78 12.29 -8.88 -7.57
CA MET A 78 13.33 -7.86 -7.38
C MET A 78 13.28 -7.24 -5.98
N LEU A 79 14.43 -6.70 -5.57
CA LEU A 79 14.61 -6.04 -4.29
C LEU A 79 14.76 -4.53 -4.48
N ILE A 80 13.91 -3.76 -3.83
CA ILE A 80 14.03 -2.30 -3.73
C ILE A 80 14.35 -1.92 -2.28
N TRP A 81 15.34 -1.06 -2.11
CA TRP A 81 15.72 -0.53 -0.82
C TRP A 81 15.05 0.82 -0.57
N LEU A 82 14.21 0.89 0.44
CA LEU A 82 13.70 2.16 0.97
C LEU A 82 14.44 2.47 2.27
N TYR A 83 15.36 3.41 2.22
CA TYR A 83 16.37 3.59 3.26
C TYR A 83 17.13 2.28 3.51
N HIS A 84 17.20 1.83 4.73
CA HIS A 84 17.80 0.54 5.14
C HIS A 84 16.84 -0.65 5.07
N LYS A 85 15.59 -0.45 4.64
CA LYS A 85 14.58 -1.52 4.60
C LYS A 85 14.51 -2.17 3.23
N PRO A 86 14.75 -3.49 3.14
CA PRO A 86 14.56 -4.24 1.91
C PRO A 86 13.08 -4.52 1.67
N LEU A 87 12.59 -4.22 0.49
CA LEU A 87 11.26 -4.57 0.02
C LEU A 87 11.40 -5.46 -1.20
N VAL A 88 10.83 -6.66 -1.14
CA VAL A 88 10.78 -7.59 -2.27
C VAL A 88 9.50 -7.35 -3.05
N PHE A 89 9.64 -7.06 -4.33
CA PHE A 89 8.55 -6.89 -5.27
C PHE A 89 8.41 -8.16 -6.11
N LEU A 90 7.17 -8.59 -6.30
CA LEU A 90 6.83 -9.79 -7.06
C LEU A 90 5.83 -9.42 -8.16
N SER A 91 6.16 -9.71 -9.42
CA SER A 91 5.26 -9.58 -10.57
C SER A 91 4.76 -10.92 -11.11
N ASP A 92 5.33 -12.04 -10.65
CA ASP A 92 4.89 -13.37 -11.04
C ASP A 92 3.62 -13.78 -10.27
N PRO A 93 2.49 -14.11 -10.98
CA PRO A 93 1.23 -14.48 -10.35
C PRO A 93 1.32 -15.74 -9.48
N GLU A 94 2.12 -16.73 -9.87
CA GLU A 94 2.26 -17.99 -9.12
C GLU A 94 3.03 -17.77 -7.82
N LEU A 95 4.09 -16.96 -7.84
CA LEU A 95 4.80 -16.56 -6.64
C LEU A 95 3.92 -15.73 -5.72
N ALA A 96 3.16 -14.77 -6.27
CA ALA A 96 2.21 -13.99 -5.51
C ALA A 96 1.14 -14.88 -4.85
N ARG A 97 0.56 -15.83 -5.59
CA ARG A 97 -0.37 -16.82 -5.05
C ARG A 97 0.25 -17.66 -3.95
N LYS A 98 1.49 -18.12 -4.13
CA LYS A 98 2.22 -18.88 -3.12
C LYS A 98 2.39 -18.06 -1.82
N CYS A 99 2.78 -16.80 -1.92
CA CYS A 99 2.95 -15.93 -0.76
C CYS A 99 1.62 -15.59 -0.06
N LEU A 100 0.58 -15.26 -0.82
CA LEU A 100 -0.68 -14.77 -0.28
C LEU A 100 -1.64 -15.88 0.16
N VAL A 101 -1.64 -17.03 -0.53
CA VAL A 101 -2.58 -18.12 -0.30
C VAL A 101 -1.92 -19.29 0.41
N THR A 102 -0.84 -19.84 -0.17
CA THR A 102 -0.23 -21.08 0.37
C THR A 102 0.51 -20.82 1.67
N LEU A 103 1.38 -19.80 1.70
CA LEU A 103 2.15 -19.42 2.88
C LEU A 103 1.35 -18.51 3.82
N ASN A 104 0.30 -17.88 3.29
CA ASN A 104 -0.58 -16.97 4.03
C ASN A 104 0.23 -15.98 4.90
N LEU A 105 1.21 -15.31 4.27
CA LEU A 105 2.14 -14.42 4.98
C LEU A 105 1.40 -13.27 5.66
N PRO A 106 1.84 -12.86 6.85
CA PRO A 106 1.24 -11.73 7.55
C PRO A 106 1.50 -10.42 6.79
N LYS A 107 0.68 -9.41 7.07
CA LYS A 107 0.82 -8.07 6.49
C LYS A 107 2.16 -7.44 6.90
N ASN A 108 2.75 -6.68 5.97
CA ASN A 108 3.99 -5.96 6.28
C ASN A 108 3.71 -4.80 7.26
N PRO A 109 4.30 -4.83 8.47
CA PRO A 109 4.09 -3.78 9.47
C PRO A 109 4.45 -2.38 8.96
N PHE A 110 5.51 -2.27 8.17
CA PHE A 110 6.00 -0.98 7.69
C PHE A 110 4.94 -0.25 6.84
N SER A 111 4.34 -0.93 5.86
CA SER A 111 3.35 -0.31 4.98
C SER A 111 2.10 0.15 5.74
N TYR A 112 1.61 -0.67 6.67
CA TYR A 112 0.39 -0.36 7.40
C TYR A 112 0.60 0.67 8.53
N THR A 113 1.77 0.68 9.17
CA THR A 113 2.15 1.72 10.13
C THR A 113 2.28 3.08 9.43
N SER A 114 2.85 3.10 8.22
CA SER A 114 2.97 4.33 7.43
C SER A 114 1.60 4.90 7.04
N LEU A 115 0.62 4.05 6.69
CA LEU A 115 -0.76 4.47 6.46
C LEU A 115 -1.37 5.11 7.72
N GLY A 116 -1.17 4.51 8.88
CA GLY A 116 -1.64 5.04 10.17
C GLY A 116 -1.00 6.40 10.50
N PHE A 117 0.28 6.59 10.16
CA PHE A 117 0.97 7.86 10.37
C PHE A 117 0.48 8.96 9.43
N THR A 118 0.25 8.64 8.15
CA THR A 118 -0.15 9.62 7.12
C THR A 118 -1.60 10.08 7.29
N PHE A 119 -2.52 9.18 7.60
CA PHE A 119 -3.96 9.44 7.63
C PHE A 119 -4.57 9.44 9.03
N GLY A 120 -3.77 9.24 10.06
CA GLY A 120 -4.19 9.06 11.44
C GLY A 120 -4.74 7.66 11.75
N GLN A 121 -4.61 7.25 13.00
CA GLN A 121 -5.01 5.90 13.44
C GLN A 121 -6.52 5.62 13.28
N ARG A 122 -7.36 6.64 13.20
CA ARG A 122 -8.81 6.50 13.12
C ARG A 122 -9.36 6.32 11.72
N MET A 123 -8.65 6.68 10.68
CA MET A 123 -9.18 6.65 9.31
C MET A 123 -9.62 5.25 8.87
N ALA A 124 -8.82 4.23 9.17
CA ALA A 124 -9.16 2.84 8.87
C ALA A 124 -9.30 1.97 10.13
N GLY A 125 -8.98 2.50 11.31
CA GLY A 125 -9.05 1.83 12.61
C GLY A 125 -8.40 0.44 12.59
N ASN A 126 -8.98 -0.50 13.33
CA ASN A 126 -8.63 -1.92 13.33
C ASN A 126 -9.55 -2.73 12.40
N GLY A 127 -9.88 -2.16 11.22
CA GLY A 127 -10.69 -2.83 10.21
C GLY A 127 -9.98 -4.02 9.57
N LEU A 128 -10.67 -4.74 8.68
CA LEU A 128 -10.12 -5.92 8.01
C LEU A 128 -8.84 -5.61 7.21
N VAL A 129 -8.77 -4.42 6.60
CA VAL A 129 -7.61 -4.00 5.82
C VAL A 129 -6.41 -3.70 6.71
N THR A 130 -6.61 -2.99 7.82
CA THR A 130 -5.54 -2.45 8.68
C THR A 130 -5.20 -3.33 9.89
N GLN A 131 -5.96 -4.41 10.14
CA GLN A 131 -5.68 -5.32 11.25
C GLN A 131 -4.33 -6.02 11.04
N MET A 132 -3.40 -5.79 11.99
CA MET A 132 -2.05 -6.31 11.96
C MET A 132 -1.90 -7.68 12.64
N ASP A 133 -2.74 -7.95 13.64
CA ASP A 133 -2.77 -9.29 14.26
C ASP A 133 -3.35 -10.27 13.25
N HIS A 134 -2.49 -11.18 12.77
CA HIS A 134 -2.84 -12.16 11.75
C HIS A 134 -3.96 -13.10 12.21
N GLY A 135 -3.95 -13.52 13.47
CA GLY A 135 -4.97 -14.41 14.01
C GLY A 135 -6.34 -13.73 14.10
N VAL A 136 -6.39 -12.49 14.58
CA VAL A 136 -7.61 -11.67 14.62
C VAL A 136 -8.11 -11.37 13.22
N TRP A 137 -7.20 -11.02 12.31
CA TRP A 137 -7.54 -10.78 10.90
C TRP A 137 -8.15 -12.02 10.24
N GLN A 138 -7.54 -13.19 10.42
CA GLN A 138 -8.00 -14.43 9.82
C GLN A 138 -9.41 -14.80 10.30
N LYS A 139 -9.69 -14.69 11.60
CA LYS A 139 -11.02 -14.91 12.16
C LYS A 139 -12.07 -13.98 11.54
N ARG A 140 -11.76 -12.67 11.47
CA ARG A 140 -12.68 -11.69 10.85
C ARG A 140 -12.88 -11.95 9.36
N ARG A 141 -11.81 -12.29 8.65
CA ARG A 141 -11.87 -12.64 7.23
C ARG A 141 -12.76 -13.85 6.96
N THR A 142 -12.64 -14.89 7.79
CA THR A 142 -13.47 -16.11 7.67
C THR A 142 -14.95 -15.79 7.84
N VAL A 143 -15.30 -14.93 8.79
CA VAL A 143 -16.71 -14.50 9.01
C VAL A 143 -17.26 -13.69 7.84
N LEU A 144 -16.41 -12.88 7.18
CA LEU A 144 -16.84 -12.02 6.07
C LEU A 144 -16.84 -12.72 4.70
N ASN A 145 -16.00 -13.74 4.50
CA ASN A 145 -15.88 -14.44 3.22
C ASN A 145 -17.21 -14.90 2.61
N PRO A 146 -18.18 -15.48 3.38
CA PRO A 146 -19.47 -15.89 2.82
C PRO A 146 -20.23 -14.75 2.16
N ALA A 147 -20.08 -13.50 2.70
CA ALA A 147 -20.76 -12.33 2.15
C ALA A 147 -20.26 -11.94 0.74
N PHE A 148 -19.03 -12.34 0.38
CA PHE A 148 -18.42 -12.09 -0.92
C PHE A 148 -18.47 -13.30 -1.85
N HIS A 149 -19.22 -14.34 -1.48
CA HIS A 149 -19.40 -15.50 -2.34
C HIS A 149 -20.18 -15.11 -3.60
N ARG A 150 -19.78 -15.65 -4.77
CA ARG A 150 -20.38 -15.33 -6.08
C ARG A 150 -21.91 -15.37 -6.07
N ARG A 151 -22.52 -16.35 -5.42
CA ARG A 151 -23.98 -16.49 -5.31
C ARG A 151 -24.63 -15.27 -4.65
N HIS A 152 -24.02 -14.72 -3.60
CA HIS A 152 -24.52 -13.51 -2.93
C HIS A 152 -24.32 -12.27 -3.78
N LEU A 153 -23.16 -12.16 -4.45
CA LEU A 153 -22.87 -11.00 -5.32
C LEU A 153 -23.83 -10.94 -6.51
N MET A 154 -24.21 -12.09 -7.07
CA MET A 154 -25.17 -12.14 -8.17
C MET A 154 -26.55 -11.59 -7.78
N ASN A 155 -26.95 -11.70 -6.51
CA ASN A 155 -28.20 -11.12 -6.03
C ASN A 155 -28.21 -9.59 -6.02
N PHE A 156 -27.05 -8.94 -6.11
CA PHE A 156 -26.94 -7.49 -6.15
C PHE A 156 -26.82 -6.91 -7.57
N MET A 157 -26.81 -7.77 -8.60
CA MET A 157 -26.66 -7.32 -9.99
C MET A 157 -27.77 -6.34 -10.40
N SER A 158 -29.02 -6.58 -9.96
CA SER A 158 -30.13 -5.65 -10.23
C SER A 158 -29.89 -4.27 -9.60
N ALA A 159 -29.37 -4.24 -8.36
CA ALA A 159 -29.04 -2.99 -7.70
C ALA A 159 -27.90 -2.25 -8.40
N PHE A 160 -26.89 -2.97 -8.89
CA PHE A 160 -25.80 -2.38 -9.66
C PHE A 160 -26.31 -1.79 -10.98
N ASN A 161 -27.09 -2.55 -11.74
CA ASN A 161 -27.64 -2.09 -13.01
C ASN A 161 -28.55 -0.86 -12.81
N ASN A 162 -29.47 -0.89 -11.84
CA ASN A 162 -30.33 0.24 -11.57
C ASN A 162 -29.54 1.52 -11.18
N SER A 163 -28.46 1.39 -10.42
CA SER A 163 -27.61 2.54 -10.07
C SER A 163 -26.84 3.06 -11.29
N CYS A 164 -26.41 2.15 -12.19
CA CYS A 164 -25.77 2.54 -13.45
C CYS A 164 -26.75 3.23 -14.41
N ASP A 165 -27.98 2.73 -14.50
CA ASP A 165 -29.00 3.33 -15.38
C ASP A 165 -29.36 4.77 -14.93
N LEU A 166 -29.49 4.98 -13.60
CA LEU A 166 -29.67 6.33 -13.05
C LEU A 166 -28.48 7.23 -13.32
N PHE A 167 -27.28 6.70 -13.22
CA PHE A 167 -26.05 7.44 -13.53
C PHE A 167 -26.00 7.84 -15.02
N LEU A 168 -26.31 6.90 -15.93
CA LEU A 168 -26.36 7.18 -17.36
C LEU A 168 -27.40 8.23 -17.69
N SER A 169 -28.63 8.12 -17.16
CA SER A 169 -29.67 9.14 -17.36
C SER A 169 -29.22 10.53 -16.92
N LYS A 170 -28.49 10.61 -15.79
CA LYS A 170 -27.95 11.87 -15.30
C LYS A 170 -26.86 12.43 -16.22
N LEU A 171 -26.00 11.57 -16.76
CA LEU A 171 -24.98 11.97 -17.73
C LEU A 171 -25.63 12.48 -19.04
N ASP A 172 -26.69 11.83 -19.51
CA ASP A 172 -27.44 12.25 -20.70
C ASP A 172 -28.05 13.64 -20.51
N GLU A 173 -28.59 13.95 -19.31
CA GLU A 173 -29.08 15.29 -18.98
C GLU A 173 -27.99 16.38 -19.04
N MET A 174 -26.76 16.00 -18.70
CA MET A 174 -25.60 16.90 -18.70
C MET A 174 -24.84 16.93 -20.03
N ALA A 175 -25.23 16.10 -21.01
CA ALA A 175 -24.57 15.99 -22.32
C ALA A 175 -24.99 17.10 -23.29
N ASP A 176 -25.04 18.34 -22.83
CA ASP A 176 -25.43 19.55 -23.58
C ASP A 176 -24.28 20.18 -24.37
N GLY A 177 -23.10 19.62 -24.32
CA GLY A 177 -21.87 20.11 -24.95
C GLY A 177 -21.26 21.36 -24.27
N LYS A 178 -21.79 21.77 -23.11
CA LYS A 178 -21.34 22.96 -22.37
C LYS A 178 -21.03 22.66 -20.91
N THR A 179 -21.79 21.77 -20.29
CA THR A 179 -21.65 21.44 -18.89
C THR A 179 -20.38 20.63 -18.65
N VAL A 180 -19.50 21.13 -17.79
CA VAL A 180 -18.31 20.39 -17.35
C VAL A 180 -18.69 19.45 -16.22
N VAL A 181 -18.51 18.15 -16.44
CA VAL A 181 -18.86 17.12 -15.47
C VAL A 181 -17.61 16.66 -14.70
N ASP A 182 -17.64 16.75 -13.39
CA ASP A 182 -16.62 16.11 -12.52
C ASP A 182 -16.92 14.62 -12.38
N MET A 183 -16.32 13.81 -13.25
CA MET A 183 -16.50 12.36 -13.27
C MET A 183 -16.08 11.69 -11.97
N ALA A 184 -15.07 12.20 -11.26
CA ALA A 184 -14.63 11.63 -9.98
C ALA A 184 -15.72 11.76 -8.91
N GLN A 185 -16.40 12.90 -8.88
CA GLN A 185 -17.52 13.13 -7.98
C GLN A 185 -18.73 12.25 -8.34
N GLU A 186 -19.06 12.14 -9.63
CA GLU A 186 -20.18 11.33 -10.10
C GLU A 186 -19.94 9.83 -9.85
N PHE A 187 -18.74 9.30 -10.11
CA PHE A 187 -18.39 7.93 -9.75
C PHE A 187 -18.44 7.68 -8.23
N SER A 188 -18.03 8.65 -7.41
CA SER A 188 -18.16 8.55 -5.95
C SER A 188 -19.63 8.44 -5.51
N ARG A 189 -20.54 9.19 -6.14
CA ARG A 189 -21.98 9.11 -5.87
C ARG A 189 -22.55 7.74 -6.22
N VAL A 190 -22.21 7.21 -7.40
CA VAL A 190 -22.67 5.88 -7.85
C VAL A 190 -22.17 4.78 -6.89
N THR A 191 -20.90 4.81 -6.52
CA THR A 191 -20.33 3.81 -5.62
C THR A 191 -20.96 3.85 -4.23
N LEU A 192 -21.26 5.04 -3.71
CA LEU A 192 -21.97 5.21 -2.44
C LEU A 192 -23.44 4.71 -2.52
N ASP A 193 -24.14 4.99 -3.63
CA ASP A 193 -25.50 4.50 -3.86
C ASP A 193 -25.53 2.97 -3.91
N VAL A 194 -24.63 2.35 -4.66
CA VAL A 194 -24.49 0.90 -4.76
C VAL A 194 -24.21 0.27 -3.37
N ILE A 195 -23.25 0.79 -2.62
CA ILE A 195 -22.92 0.29 -1.29
C ILE A 195 -24.12 0.44 -0.35
N GLY A 196 -24.79 1.58 -0.40
CA GLY A 196 -26.02 1.83 0.39
C GLY A 196 -27.10 0.79 0.10
N LYS A 197 -27.43 0.56 -1.16
CA LYS A 197 -28.43 -0.43 -1.58
C LYS A 197 -28.08 -1.86 -1.14
N VAL A 198 -26.81 -2.24 -1.33
CA VAL A 198 -26.31 -3.57 -0.92
C VAL A 198 -26.37 -3.78 0.60
N GLN A 199 -26.04 -2.77 1.40
CA GLN A 199 -26.11 -2.85 2.86
C GLN A 199 -27.56 -2.91 3.39
N TYR A 200 -28.45 -2.10 2.81
CA TYR A 200 -29.86 -2.07 3.24
C TYR A 200 -30.63 -3.30 2.79
N ALA A 201 -30.36 -3.85 1.60
CA ALA A 201 -30.95 -5.10 1.13
C ALA A 201 -30.67 -6.27 2.10
N LYS A 202 -29.50 -6.31 2.75
CA LYS A 202 -29.21 -7.31 3.79
C LYS A 202 -30.02 -7.14 5.07
N ARG A 203 -30.40 -5.92 5.45
CA ARG A 203 -31.21 -5.68 6.66
C ARG A 203 -32.65 -6.19 6.54
N PHE A 204 -33.18 -6.20 5.32
CA PHE A 204 -34.56 -6.66 5.06
C PHE A 204 -34.65 -8.16 4.71
N ALA A 205 -33.54 -8.83 4.41
CA ALA A 205 -33.52 -10.26 4.12
C ALA A 205 -33.27 -11.16 5.37
N CYS A 206 -33.11 -10.57 6.53
CA CYS A 206 -32.92 -11.27 7.83
C CYS A 206 -34.14 -11.22 8.77
N HIS A 207 -35.32 -10.93 8.23
CA HIS A 207 -36.60 -11.04 8.97
C HIS A 207 -37.50 -12.07 8.33
#